data_865848f1d4eedd3cb0d1e754bd9e52c9
#
_entry.id   865848f1d4eedd3cb0d1e754bd9e52c9
#
_cell.length_a   1.000
_cell.length_b   1.000
_cell.length_c   1.000
_cell.angle_alpha   90.00
_cell.angle_beta   90.00
_cell.angle_gamma   90.00
#
_symmetry.space_group_name_H-M   'P 1'
#
loop_
_entity.id
_entity.type
_entity.pdbx_description
1 polymer ?
#
loop_
_entity_poly.entity_id
_entity_poly.type
_entity_poly.pdbx_seq_one_letter_code
_entity_poly.pdbx_strand_id
1 'polypeptide(L)'
;PLKLLGLTSAVAIIDQALPDREPAAEVWHGLLVLLDTITDYDEYIWLAAYIRWEIGFLGETGFKLGLDKCVVTGDVEDLSFVSPKSGCAVSDVAGEQYRDKLLPLPSFLTSKGFKAPKEFSEGLQLTEYFFKRHVFGVYNKPVPSPRQRLFERVEMLHAD
;
A
#
# COMPACT_ATOMS: atom_id res chain seq x y z
N PRO A 1 5.30 -3.52 19.97
CA PRO A 1 3.98 -3.90 19.47
C PRO A 1 3.74 -3.42 18.06
N LEU A 2 3.18 -4.30 17.26
CA LEU A 2 2.98 -4.04 15.83
C LEU A 2 2.01 -2.88 15.56
N LYS A 3 0.97 -2.77 16.36
CA LYS A 3 -0.02 -1.68 16.24
C LYS A 3 0.60 -0.31 16.41
N LEU A 4 1.52 -0.18 17.36
CA LEU A 4 2.23 1.09 17.58
C LEU A 4 3.11 1.43 16.39
N LEU A 5 3.75 0.44 15.78
CA LEU A 5 4.52 0.65 14.54
C LEU A 5 3.63 1.10 13.39
N GLY A 6 2.43 0.52 13.26
CA GLY A 6 1.47 0.96 12.26
C GLY A 6 1.08 2.42 12.42
N LEU A 7 0.78 2.81 13.65
CA LEU A 7 0.42 4.20 13.97
C LEU A 7 1.59 5.16 13.70
N THR A 8 2.77 4.84 14.22
CA THR A 8 3.94 5.73 14.05
C THR A 8 4.36 5.81 12.58
N SER A 9 4.21 4.73 11.82
CA SER A 9 4.45 4.72 10.38
C SER A 9 3.52 5.69 9.65
N ALA A 10 2.21 5.61 9.91
CA ALA A 10 1.22 6.47 9.26
C ALA A 10 1.49 7.95 9.55
N VAL A 11 1.74 8.28 10.81
CA VAL A 11 2.04 9.67 11.22
C VAL A 11 3.32 10.16 10.53
N ALA A 12 4.36 9.33 10.49
CA ALA A 12 5.64 9.72 9.85
C ALA A 12 5.48 9.94 8.36
N ILE A 13 4.68 9.12 7.67
CA ILE A 13 4.40 9.28 6.25
C ILE A 13 3.73 10.65 6.00
N ILE A 14 2.69 10.95 6.76
CA ILE A 14 1.98 12.23 6.62
C ILE A 14 2.92 13.41 6.88
N ASP A 15 3.65 13.34 7.99
CA ASP A 15 4.53 14.43 8.41
C ASP A 15 5.62 14.74 7.37
N GLN A 16 6.19 13.69 6.76
CA GLN A 16 7.30 13.86 5.83
C GLN A 16 6.87 14.06 4.38
N ALA A 17 5.66 13.65 4.01
CA ALA A 17 5.16 13.73 2.65
C ALA A 17 4.34 14.99 2.36
N LEU A 18 3.63 15.54 3.34
CA LEU A 18 2.81 16.73 3.14
C LEU A 18 3.58 18.00 3.49
N PRO A 19 3.49 19.04 2.63
CA PRO A 19 4.03 20.35 2.99
C PRO A 19 3.28 20.94 4.17
N ASP A 20 4.01 21.68 5.01
CA ASP A 20 3.42 22.43 6.11
C ASP A 20 2.37 23.43 5.57
N ARG A 21 1.25 23.54 6.27
CA ARG A 21 0.15 24.48 6.00
C ARG A 21 -0.74 24.13 4.80
N GLU A 22 -0.57 22.97 4.17
CA GLU A 22 -1.54 22.56 3.16
C GLU A 22 -2.79 21.99 3.83
N PRO A 23 -4.00 22.39 3.38
CA PRO A 23 -5.22 21.78 3.88
C PRO A 23 -5.27 20.32 3.44
N ALA A 24 -5.44 19.42 4.39
CA ALA A 24 -5.39 17.97 4.16
C ALA A 24 -6.53 17.28 4.90
N ALA A 25 -7.74 17.83 4.82
CA ALA A 25 -8.89 17.32 5.55
C ALA A 25 -9.16 15.84 5.28
N GLU A 26 -9.06 15.41 4.01
CA GLU A 26 -9.29 14.01 3.64
C GLU A 26 -8.20 13.10 4.23
N VAL A 27 -6.97 13.56 4.27
CA VAL A 27 -5.86 12.80 4.85
C VAL A 27 -6.08 12.61 6.35
N TRP A 28 -6.45 13.68 7.06
CA TRP A 28 -6.72 13.60 8.50
C TRP A 28 -7.93 12.73 8.81
N HIS A 29 -8.99 12.84 8.01
CA HIS A 29 -10.16 11.98 8.16
C HIS A 29 -9.79 10.50 7.98
N GLY A 30 -9.03 10.19 6.94
CA GLY A 30 -8.53 8.83 6.69
C GLY A 30 -7.66 8.31 7.83
N LEU A 31 -6.82 9.16 8.41
CA LEU A 31 -5.99 8.78 9.55
C LEU A 31 -6.85 8.44 10.78
N LEU A 32 -7.89 9.21 11.07
CA LEU A 32 -8.78 8.94 12.19
C LEU A 32 -9.49 7.59 12.02
N VAL A 33 -9.97 7.28 10.82
CA VAL A 33 -10.59 6.00 10.52
C VAL A 33 -9.57 4.86 10.70
N LEU A 34 -8.33 5.05 10.26
CA LEU A 34 -7.27 4.06 10.44
C LEU A 34 -6.96 3.84 11.92
N LEU A 35 -6.90 4.90 12.72
CA LEU A 35 -6.66 4.80 14.16
C LEU A 35 -7.73 3.95 14.84
N ASP A 36 -8.98 4.17 14.53
CA ASP A 36 -10.07 3.36 15.07
C ASP A 36 -9.92 1.89 14.68
N THR A 37 -9.55 1.63 13.43
CA THR A 37 -9.36 0.28 12.93
C THR A 37 -8.18 -0.42 13.62
N ILE A 38 -7.06 0.27 13.79
CA ILE A 38 -5.89 -0.28 14.48
C ILE A 38 -6.23 -0.61 15.93
N THR A 39 -7.02 0.24 16.59
CA THR A 39 -7.37 0.07 18.00
C THR A 39 -8.34 -1.10 18.19
N ASP A 40 -9.35 -1.22 17.34
CA ASP A 40 -10.51 -2.08 17.58
C ASP A 40 -10.42 -3.46 16.95
N TYR A 41 -9.52 -3.69 15.99
CA TYR A 41 -9.50 -4.93 15.21
C TYR A 41 -8.19 -5.69 15.35
N ASP A 42 -8.19 -6.98 14.95
CA ASP A 42 -7.02 -7.84 14.98
C ASP A 42 -6.02 -7.49 13.86
N GLU A 43 -4.86 -8.15 13.89
CA GLU A 43 -3.74 -7.82 13.00
C GLU A 43 -4.10 -7.92 11.52
N TYR A 44 -4.83 -8.94 11.12
CA TYR A 44 -5.16 -9.12 9.69
C TYR A 44 -6.08 -8.03 9.17
N ILE A 45 -7.03 -7.60 9.99
CA ILE A 45 -7.98 -6.55 9.60
C ILE A 45 -7.29 -5.19 9.54
N TRP A 46 -6.54 -4.83 10.58
CA TRP A 46 -5.93 -3.50 10.60
C TRP A 46 -4.74 -3.38 9.63
N LEU A 47 -3.98 -4.47 9.38
CA LEU A 47 -2.90 -4.44 8.39
C LEU A 47 -3.47 -4.22 6.98
N ALA A 48 -4.56 -4.92 6.64
CA ALA A 48 -5.24 -4.70 5.36
C ALA A 48 -5.74 -3.25 5.24
N ALA A 49 -6.34 -2.73 6.30
CA ALA A 49 -6.81 -1.33 6.34
C ALA A 49 -5.64 -0.35 6.24
N TYR A 50 -4.53 -0.65 6.88
CA TYR A 50 -3.32 0.18 6.81
C TYR A 50 -2.81 0.29 5.37
N ILE A 51 -2.71 -0.84 4.67
CA ILE A 51 -2.23 -0.85 3.29
C ILE A 51 -3.20 -0.09 2.38
N ARG A 52 -4.51 -0.26 2.56
CA ARG A 52 -5.51 0.51 1.82
C ARG A 52 -5.40 2.00 2.12
N TRP A 53 -5.08 2.36 3.35
CA TRP A 53 -4.83 3.74 3.72
C TRP A 53 -3.63 4.31 2.97
N GLU A 54 -2.54 3.55 2.87
CA GLU A 54 -1.36 3.97 2.10
C GLU A 54 -1.71 4.21 0.63
N ILE A 55 -2.52 3.32 0.04
CA ILE A 55 -2.97 3.48 -1.35
C ILE A 55 -3.80 4.75 -1.51
N GLY A 56 -4.71 5.01 -0.58
CA GLY A 56 -5.50 6.25 -0.57
C GLY A 56 -4.62 7.49 -0.42
N PHE A 57 -3.62 7.42 0.45
CA PHE A 57 -2.68 8.51 0.66
C PHE A 57 -1.86 8.80 -0.61
N LEU A 58 -1.41 7.77 -1.32
CA LEU A 58 -0.75 7.94 -2.63
C LEU A 58 -1.65 8.71 -3.59
N GLY A 59 -2.95 8.38 -3.61
CA GLY A 59 -3.93 9.11 -4.44
C GLY A 59 -4.04 10.57 -4.06
N GLU A 60 -4.06 10.88 -2.77
CA GLU A 60 -4.11 12.25 -2.27
C GLU A 60 -2.85 13.07 -2.60
N THR A 61 -1.70 12.41 -2.72
CA THR A 61 -0.45 13.05 -3.12
C THR A 61 -0.26 13.15 -4.64
N GLY A 62 -1.23 12.68 -5.41
CA GLY A 62 -1.25 12.82 -6.86
C GLY A 62 -0.98 11.54 -7.66
N PHE A 63 -0.73 10.41 -6.99
CA PHE A 63 -0.48 9.14 -7.70
C PHE A 63 -1.52 8.09 -7.34
N LYS A 64 -2.61 8.07 -8.09
CA LYS A 64 -3.70 7.12 -7.85
C LYS A 64 -3.44 5.78 -8.54
N LEU A 65 -3.47 4.68 -7.76
CA LEU A 65 -3.39 3.33 -8.30
C LEU A 65 -4.74 2.93 -8.92
N GLY A 66 -4.70 2.27 -10.07
CA GLY A 66 -5.89 1.76 -10.74
C GLY A 66 -6.00 0.25 -10.60
N LEU A 67 -6.54 -0.23 -9.47
CA LEU A 67 -6.57 -1.65 -9.13
C LEU A 67 -7.88 -2.36 -9.47
N ASP A 68 -8.81 -1.69 -10.13
CA ASP A 68 -10.16 -2.21 -10.38
C ASP A 68 -10.30 -2.98 -11.70
N LYS A 69 -9.40 -2.79 -12.64
CA LYS A 69 -9.43 -3.49 -13.93
C LYS A 69 -8.04 -3.60 -14.53
N CYS A 70 -7.87 -4.59 -15.41
CA CYS A 70 -6.61 -4.79 -16.14
C CYS A 70 -6.40 -3.66 -17.15
N VAL A 71 -5.23 -3.02 -17.10
CA VAL A 71 -4.88 -1.94 -18.00
C VAL A 71 -4.70 -2.43 -19.46
N VAL A 72 -4.40 -3.72 -19.65
CA VAL A 72 -4.17 -4.31 -20.95
C VAL A 72 -5.46 -4.81 -21.59
N THR A 73 -6.26 -5.57 -20.84
CA THR A 73 -7.45 -6.26 -21.38
C THR A 73 -8.77 -5.61 -20.99
N GLY A 74 -8.79 -4.79 -19.93
CA GLY A 74 -10.03 -4.24 -19.39
C GLY A 74 -10.78 -5.20 -18.47
N ASP A 75 -10.29 -6.42 -18.28
CA ASP A 75 -10.92 -7.40 -17.42
C ASP A 75 -10.92 -6.92 -15.95
N VAL A 76 -11.99 -7.25 -15.22
CA VAL A 76 -12.14 -6.92 -13.81
C VAL A 76 -11.82 -8.10 -12.90
N GLU A 77 -11.61 -9.28 -13.46
CA GLU A 77 -11.31 -10.51 -12.72
C GLU A 77 -9.87 -10.96 -12.96
N ASP A 78 -9.39 -11.84 -12.10
CA ASP A 78 -8.05 -12.45 -12.19
C ASP A 78 -6.93 -11.42 -12.27
N LEU A 79 -7.03 -10.35 -11.49
CA LEU A 79 -6.02 -9.32 -11.37
C LEU A 79 -4.94 -9.81 -10.40
N SER A 80 -3.71 -9.99 -10.90
CA SER A 80 -2.61 -10.60 -10.13
C SER A 80 -1.37 -9.73 -10.04
N PHE A 81 -1.27 -8.69 -10.85
CA PHE A 81 -0.07 -7.86 -10.93
C PHE A 81 -0.43 -6.38 -10.99
N VAL A 82 0.57 -5.54 -10.72
CA VAL A 82 0.49 -4.09 -10.91
C VAL A 82 1.67 -3.65 -11.75
N SER A 83 1.39 -2.83 -12.75
CA SER A 83 2.43 -2.23 -13.59
C SER A 83 3.22 -1.19 -12.77
N PRO A 84 4.55 -1.33 -12.65
CA PRO A 84 5.35 -0.31 -11.95
C PRO A 84 5.36 1.04 -12.67
N LYS A 85 5.05 1.06 -13.94
CA LYS A 85 4.99 2.28 -14.73
C LYS A 85 3.73 3.09 -14.48
N SER A 86 2.58 2.42 -14.53
CA SER A 86 1.27 3.09 -14.49
C SER A 86 0.56 3.00 -13.15
N GLY A 87 0.96 2.05 -12.29
CA GLY A 87 0.23 1.78 -11.06
C GLY A 87 -1.11 1.10 -11.28
N CYS A 88 -1.36 0.59 -12.48
CA CYS A 88 -2.62 -0.07 -12.83
C CYS A 88 -2.48 -1.58 -12.74
N ALA A 89 -3.59 -2.24 -12.40
CA ALA A 89 -3.64 -3.69 -12.30
C ALA A 89 -3.44 -4.35 -13.67
N VAL A 90 -2.87 -5.56 -13.65
CA VAL A 90 -2.69 -6.40 -14.83
C VAL A 90 -3.21 -7.78 -14.49
N SER A 91 -3.98 -8.38 -15.41
CA SER A 91 -4.54 -9.71 -15.19
C SER A 91 -3.47 -10.78 -15.20
N ASP A 92 -3.79 -11.93 -14.64
CA ASP A 92 -2.91 -13.09 -14.59
C ASP A 92 -2.43 -13.49 -15.99
N VAL A 93 -3.35 -13.58 -16.94
CA VAL A 93 -3.04 -13.97 -18.33
C VAL A 93 -2.16 -12.92 -19.02
N ALA A 94 -2.54 -11.65 -18.93
CA ALA A 94 -1.79 -10.57 -19.61
C ALA A 94 -0.40 -10.36 -19.01
N GLY A 95 -0.21 -10.63 -17.72
CA GLY A 95 1.05 -10.41 -17.01
C GLY A 95 1.99 -11.59 -16.97
N GLU A 96 1.57 -12.78 -17.37
CA GLU A 96 2.33 -14.02 -17.20
C GLU A 96 3.73 -13.94 -17.79
N GLN A 97 3.87 -13.45 -18.99
CA GLN A 97 5.16 -13.34 -19.67
C GLN A 97 6.01 -12.18 -19.16
N TYR A 98 5.42 -11.26 -18.40
CA TYR A 98 6.12 -10.09 -17.84
C TYR A 98 6.24 -10.16 -16.31
N ARG A 99 6.01 -11.31 -15.72
CA ARG A 99 5.96 -11.51 -14.27
C ARG A 99 7.15 -10.88 -13.53
N ASP A 100 8.36 -11.03 -14.08
CA ASP A 100 9.58 -10.51 -13.46
C ASP A 100 9.68 -8.98 -13.46
N LYS A 101 8.85 -8.32 -14.28
CA LYS A 101 8.84 -6.87 -14.42
C LYS A 101 7.62 -6.22 -13.78
N LEU A 102 6.75 -7.02 -13.21
CA LEU A 102 5.50 -6.55 -12.58
C LEU A 102 5.57 -6.74 -11.07
N LEU A 103 4.81 -5.94 -10.36
CA LEU A 103 4.66 -6.06 -8.91
C LEU A 103 3.51 -7.00 -8.60
N PRO A 104 3.62 -7.84 -7.56
CA PRO A 104 2.47 -8.65 -7.13
C PRO A 104 1.32 -7.78 -6.66
N LEU A 105 0.10 -8.15 -6.99
CA LEU A 105 -1.11 -7.52 -6.47
C LEU A 105 -1.73 -8.46 -5.44
N PRO A 106 -1.71 -8.08 -4.15
CA PRO A 106 -2.32 -8.92 -3.12
C PRO A 106 -3.81 -9.12 -3.36
N SER A 107 -4.29 -10.34 -3.15
CA SER A 107 -5.67 -10.68 -3.44
C SER A 107 -6.68 -9.95 -2.54
N PHE A 108 -6.29 -9.52 -1.33
CA PHE A 108 -7.19 -8.77 -0.46
C PHE A 108 -7.52 -7.36 -1.01
N LEU A 109 -6.73 -6.86 -1.97
CA LEU A 109 -7.02 -5.59 -2.65
C LEU A 109 -7.93 -5.79 -3.86
N THR A 110 -8.33 -7.02 -4.15
CA THR A 110 -9.22 -7.39 -5.25
C THR A 110 -10.51 -7.99 -4.71
N SER A 111 -11.43 -8.37 -5.61
CA SER A 111 -12.66 -9.05 -5.23
C SER A 111 -12.45 -10.46 -4.68
N LYS A 112 -11.25 -11.03 -4.81
CA LYS A 112 -10.94 -12.37 -4.31
C LYS A 112 -10.82 -12.45 -2.79
N GLY A 113 -10.54 -11.33 -2.13
CA GLY A 113 -10.36 -11.27 -0.69
C GLY A 113 -9.03 -11.88 -0.22
N PHE A 114 -8.80 -11.81 1.08
CA PHE A 114 -7.56 -12.25 1.72
C PHE A 114 -7.38 -13.77 1.63
N LYS A 115 -6.17 -14.22 1.28
CA LYS A 115 -5.82 -15.63 1.18
C LYS A 115 -4.70 -16.09 2.12
N ALA A 116 -3.65 -15.28 2.27
CA ALA A 116 -2.49 -15.70 3.05
C ALA A 116 -1.76 -14.49 3.66
N PRO A 117 -1.14 -14.66 4.84
CA PRO A 117 -0.42 -13.56 5.51
C PRO A 117 0.69 -12.91 4.69
N LYS A 118 1.33 -13.64 3.78
CA LYS A 118 2.39 -13.07 2.91
C LYS A 118 1.89 -11.90 2.07
N GLU A 119 0.59 -11.80 1.87
CA GLU A 119 0.00 -10.71 1.09
C GLU A 119 0.21 -9.35 1.75
N PHE A 120 0.40 -9.30 3.07
CA PHE A 120 0.68 -8.04 3.75
C PHE A 120 2.08 -7.52 3.39
N SER A 121 3.09 -8.39 3.33
CA SER A 121 4.42 -8.02 2.85
C SER A 121 4.35 -7.56 1.39
N GLU A 122 3.62 -8.29 0.56
CA GLU A 122 3.45 -7.92 -0.85
C GLU A 122 2.76 -6.56 -1.00
N GLY A 123 1.74 -6.29 -0.19
CA GLY A 123 1.04 -5.01 -0.19
C GLY A 123 1.94 -3.86 0.23
N LEU A 124 2.75 -4.07 1.27
CA LEU A 124 3.71 -3.07 1.73
C LEU A 124 4.83 -2.84 0.72
N GLN A 125 5.29 -3.87 0.01
CA GLN A 125 6.25 -3.73 -1.08
C GLN A 125 5.66 -2.92 -2.23
N LEU A 126 4.40 -3.17 -2.57
CA LEU A 126 3.69 -2.45 -3.62
C LEU A 126 3.65 -0.96 -3.33
N THR A 127 3.15 -0.57 -2.17
CA THR A 127 3.04 0.84 -1.80
C THR A 127 4.41 1.49 -1.61
N GLU A 128 5.39 0.77 -1.05
CA GLU A 128 6.74 1.27 -0.90
C GLU A 128 7.37 1.65 -2.23
N TYR A 129 7.18 0.83 -3.26
CA TYR A 129 7.69 1.13 -4.60
C TYR A 129 7.20 2.50 -5.07
N PHE A 130 5.90 2.76 -4.93
CA PHE A 130 5.32 4.02 -5.40
C PHE A 130 5.66 5.20 -4.48
N PHE A 131 5.80 4.97 -3.17
CA PHE A 131 6.29 6.00 -2.26
C PHE A 131 7.71 6.44 -2.63
N LYS A 132 8.60 5.50 -2.90
CA LYS A 132 9.98 5.80 -3.30
C LYS A 132 10.04 6.55 -4.62
N ARG A 133 9.17 6.20 -5.56
CA ARG A 133 9.22 6.77 -6.90
C ARG A 133 8.50 8.12 -7.00
N HIS A 134 7.35 8.28 -6.37
CA HIS A 134 6.46 9.40 -6.61
C HIS A 134 6.28 10.36 -5.44
N VAL A 135 6.69 9.99 -4.24
CA VAL A 135 6.50 10.81 -3.05
C VAL A 135 7.84 11.22 -2.46
N PHE A 136 8.57 10.28 -1.88
CA PHE A 136 9.83 10.60 -1.19
C PHE A 136 11.01 10.74 -2.15
N GLY A 137 11.10 9.88 -3.17
CA GLY A 137 12.18 9.92 -4.14
C GLY A 137 12.25 11.19 -4.95
N VAL A 138 11.12 11.86 -5.17
CA VAL A 138 11.06 13.15 -5.87
C VAL A 138 11.92 14.21 -5.17
N TYR A 139 12.04 14.13 -3.85
CA TYR A 139 12.84 15.04 -3.03
C TYR A 139 14.15 14.43 -2.54
N ASN A 140 14.56 13.28 -3.10
CA ASN A 140 15.74 12.53 -2.65
C ASN A 140 15.68 12.14 -1.17
N LYS A 141 14.49 11.89 -0.66
CA LYS A 141 14.28 11.46 0.73
C LYS A 141 14.06 9.95 0.80
N PRO A 142 14.55 9.29 1.85
CA PRO A 142 14.22 7.89 2.09
C PRO A 142 12.78 7.76 2.60
N VAL A 143 12.23 6.56 2.48
CA VAL A 143 10.97 6.23 3.15
C VAL A 143 11.19 6.37 4.67
N PRO A 144 10.22 6.93 5.43
CA PRO A 144 10.41 7.14 6.86
C PRO A 144 10.81 5.88 7.63
N SER A 145 11.72 6.04 8.59
CA SER A 145 12.23 4.91 9.39
C SER A 145 11.14 4.09 10.08
N PRO A 146 10.08 4.70 10.67
CA PRO A 146 9.00 3.90 11.26
C PRO A 146 8.30 3.01 10.24
N ARG A 147 8.18 3.47 8.98
CA ARG A 147 7.59 2.69 7.89
C ARG A 147 8.47 1.49 7.52
N GLN A 148 9.79 1.69 7.47
CA GLN A 148 10.74 0.61 7.22
C GLN A 148 10.66 -0.45 8.32
N ARG A 149 10.60 -0.02 9.58
CA ARG A 149 10.47 -0.94 10.72
C ARG A 149 9.16 -1.73 10.67
N LEU A 150 8.07 -1.10 10.28
CA LEU A 150 6.79 -1.80 10.10
C LEU A 150 6.92 -2.91 9.05
N PHE A 151 7.52 -2.60 7.92
CA PHE A 151 7.72 -3.57 6.85
C PHE A 151 8.55 -4.78 7.33
N GLU A 152 9.67 -4.52 7.99
CA GLU A 152 10.54 -5.58 8.53
C GLU A 152 9.80 -6.49 9.52
N ARG A 153 9.00 -5.90 10.41
CA ARG A 153 8.24 -6.68 11.38
C ARG A 153 7.14 -7.50 10.71
N VAL A 154 6.50 -6.98 9.70
CA VAL A 154 5.47 -7.73 8.95
C VAL A 154 6.12 -8.88 8.18
N GLU A 155 7.28 -8.66 7.56
CA GLU A 155 8.00 -9.75 6.91
C GLU A 155 8.33 -10.88 7.89
N MET A 156 8.74 -10.55 9.11
CA MET A 156 9.06 -11.55 10.13
C MET A 156 7.86 -12.41 10.53
N LEU A 157 6.64 -11.88 10.43
CA LEU A 157 5.44 -12.65 10.74
C LEU A 157 5.20 -13.79 9.76
N HIS A 158 5.80 -13.74 8.59
CA HIS A 158 5.58 -14.71 7.51
C HIS A 158 6.78 -15.64 7.27
N ALA A 159 7.85 -15.44 8.04
CA ALA A 159 9.08 -16.21 7.88
C ALA A 159 8.99 -17.63 8.47
N ASP A 160 7.92 -17.95 9.20
CA ASP A 160 7.70 -19.25 9.84
C ASP A 160 6.81 -20.17 9.00
#